data_f0e9e035aeba4ada5f910acbe3c77fda
#
_entry.id   f0e9e035aeba4ada5f910acbe3c77fda
#
_cell.length_a   1.000
_cell.length_b   1.000
_cell.length_c   1.000
_cell.angle_alpha   90.00
_cell.angle_beta   90.00
_cell.angle_gamma   90.00
#
_symmetry.space_group_name_H-M   'P 1'
#
loop_
_entity.id
_entity.type
_entity.pdbx_description
1 polymer ?
#
loop_
_entity_poly.entity_id
_entity_poly.type
_entity_poly.pdbx_seq_one_letter_code
_entity_poly.pdbx_strand_id
1 'polypeptide(L)'
;AAGFRRGELIHNSFSYHFVPAGSMMETGAHALGCTVFPGGTGQTEQQVHAMAELKPAGYIGTPSFLKIIIEKAAELGVPLPSVTKALVSGEAFPPSLRDWFAQQGIAGYQCYATADLGLIAYETSAREGLVLDEGVIVEIVRPGTGDPVPEGEVGELVITTLNPDYPLVRFG
;
A
#
# COMPACT_ATOMS: atom_id res chain seq x y z
N ALA A 1 7.44 -5.84 5.85
CA ALA A 1 6.30 -5.55 6.71
C ALA A 1 5.12 -6.48 6.40
N ALA A 2 4.49 -6.42 5.24
CA ALA A 2 3.28 -7.21 4.89
C ALA A 2 3.48 -8.73 4.81
N GLY A 3 4.68 -9.24 5.06
CA GLY A 3 4.96 -10.68 5.11
C GLY A 3 5.03 -11.38 3.77
N PHE A 4 5.18 -10.65 2.67
CA PHE A 4 5.42 -11.23 1.35
C PHE A 4 6.76 -11.99 1.32
N ARG A 5 6.80 -13.08 0.60
CA ARG A 5 7.96 -13.97 0.52
C ARG A 5 8.37 -14.24 -0.92
N ARG A 6 9.64 -14.49 -1.11
CA ARG A 6 10.20 -14.89 -2.40
C ARG A 6 9.40 -16.05 -3.03
N GLY A 7 9.08 -15.92 -4.31
CA GLY A 7 8.32 -16.91 -5.08
C GLY A 7 6.80 -16.79 -4.95
N GLU A 8 6.28 -15.91 -4.09
CA GLU A 8 4.82 -15.67 -4.03
C GLU A 8 4.35 -14.84 -5.22
N LEU A 9 3.13 -15.12 -5.66
CA LEU A 9 2.41 -14.29 -6.62
C LEU A 9 1.62 -13.22 -5.86
N ILE A 10 1.73 -11.99 -6.32
CA ILE A 10 1.04 -10.83 -5.76
C ILE A 10 0.14 -10.22 -6.83
N HIS A 11 -1.11 -9.95 -6.48
CA HIS A 11 -2.04 -9.19 -7.29
C HIS A 11 -1.88 -7.70 -7.00
N ASN A 12 -1.46 -6.91 -7.98
CA ASN A 12 -1.27 -5.47 -7.84
C ASN A 12 -2.39 -4.73 -8.57
N SER A 13 -3.26 -4.06 -7.83
CA SER A 13 -4.39 -3.30 -8.35
C SER A 13 -4.18 -1.77 -8.36
N PHE A 14 -2.97 -1.29 -8.11
CA PHE A 14 -2.65 0.11 -8.34
C PHE A 14 -2.62 0.45 -9.83
N SER A 15 -2.90 1.70 -10.13
CA SER A 15 -2.88 2.20 -11.51
C SER A 15 -1.46 2.15 -12.10
N TYR A 16 -1.40 1.70 -13.36
CA TYR A 16 -0.23 1.78 -14.23
C TYR A 16 -0.35 2.93 -15.23
N HIS A 17 -1.45 3.71 -15.19
CA HIS A 17 -1.75 4.80 -16.09
C HIS A 17 -1.48 6.15 -15.45
N PHE A 18 -0.59 6.95 -16.04
CA PHE A 18 -0.26 8.34 -15.68
C PHE A 18 0.21 8.58 -14.24
N VAL A 19 0.36 7.54 -13.45
CA VAL A 19 0.88 7.57 -12.08
C VAL A 19 1.85 6.41 -11.86
N PRO A 20 2.91 6.56 -11.06
CA PRO A 20 3.92 5.53 -10.89
C PRO A 20 3.50 4.41 -9.91
N ALA A 21 2.36 4.52 -9.25
CA ALA A 21 1.98 3.66 -8.11
C ALA A 21 2.06 2.15 -8.42
N GLY A 22 1.51 1.71 -9.56
CA GLY A 22 1.58 0.31 -9.98
C GLY A 22 3.01 -0.16 -10.18
N SER A 23 3.80 0.58 -10.94
CA SER A 23 5.20 0.24 -11.25
C SER A 23 6.10 0.29 -10.02
N MET A 24 5.89 1.25 -9.11
CA MET A 24 6.65 1.35 -7.85
C MET A 24 6.45 0.10 -6.98
N MET A 25 5.20 -0.29 -6.77
CA MET A 25 4.87 -1.46 -5.95
C MET A 25 5.33 -2.75 -6.61
N GLU A 26 5.22 -2.87 -7.92
CA GLU A 26 5.73 -4.00 -8.69
C GLU A 26 7.27 -4.12 -8.56
N THR A 27 7.99 -3.01 -8.69
CA THR A 27 9.45 -2.98 -8.51
C THR A 27 9.85 -3.46 -7.11
N GLY A 28 9.16 -2.98 -6.06
CA GLY A 28 9.39 -3.43 -4.69
C GLY A 28 9.11 -4.92 -4.49
N ALA A 29 8.03 -5.42 -5.07
CA ALA A 29 7.70 -6.84 -5.01
C ALA A 29 8.72 -7.72 -5.76
N HIS A 30 9.18 -7.29 -6.93
CA HIS A 30 10.25 -7.96 -7.68
C HIS A 30 11.58 -7.97 -6.91
N ALA A 31 11.93 -6.89 -6.22
CA ALA A 31 13.12 -6.84 -5.37
C ALA A 31 13.09 -7.87 -4.23
N LEU A 32 11.90 -8.21 -3.73
CA LEU A 32 11.69 -9.31 -2.77
C LEU A 32 11.74 -10.70 -3.43
N GLY A 33 11.75 -10.77 -4.78
CA GLY A 33 11.67 -12.01 -5.54
C GLY A 33 10.26 -12.58 -5.66
N CYS A 34 9.25 -11.73 -5.54
CA CYS A 34 7.86 -12.06 -5.84
C CYS A 34 7.58 -11.96 -7.34
N THR A 35 6.54 -12.66 -7.79
CA THR A 35 5.94 -12.46 -9.11
C THR A 35 4.74 -11.54 -8.95
N VAL A 36 4.49 -10.65 -9.92
CA VAL A 36 3.37 -9.71 -9.85
C VAL A 36 2.42 -9.93 -11.03
N PHE A 37 1.13 -9.97 -10.74
CA PHE A 37 0.07 -9.84 -11.72
C PHE A 37 -0.40 -8.37 -11.72
N PRO A 38 -0.19 -7.63 -12.81
CA PRO A 38 -0.54 -6.21 -12.91
C PRO A 38 -2.02 -6.02 -13.25
N GLY A 39 -2.90 -6.24 -12.25
CA GLY A 39 -4.35 -6.14 -12.41
C GLY A 39 -4.84 -4.72 -12.72
N GLY A 40 -4.15 -3.71 -12.19
CA GLY A 40 -4.56 -2.31 -12.34
C GLY A 40 -5.87 -1.99 -11.65
N THR A 41 -6.46 -0.86 -12.03
CA THR A 41 -7.71 -0.36 -11.43
C THR A 41 -8.96 -0.83 -12.18
N GLY A 42 -10.10 -0.89 -11.49
CA GLY A 42 -11.39 -1.23 -12.10
C GLY A 42 -11.52 -2.71 -12.49
N GLN A 43 -12.41 -3.01 -13.44
CA GLN A 43 -12.64 -4.36 -13.97
C GLN A 43 -12.84 -5.43 -12.87
N THR A 44 -13.61 -5.11 -11.83
CA THR A 44 -13.70 -5.88 -10.57
C THR A 44 -13.99 -7.37 -10.80
N GLU A 45 -14.95 -7.70 -11.65
CA GLU A 45 -15.31 -9.09 -11.93
C GLU A 45 -14.18 -9.86 -12.62
N GLN A 46 -13.49 -9.22 -13.59
CA GLN A 46 -12.33 -9.82 -14.25
C GLN A 46 -11.19 -10.06 -13.26
N GLN A 47 -10.97 -9.12 -12.33
CA GLN A 47 -9.98 -9.29 -11.27
C GLN A 47 -10.33 -10.45 -10.33
N VAL A 48 -11.61 -10.63 -9.97
CA VAL A 48 -12.06 -11.79 -9.20
C VAL A 48 -11.70 -13.09 -9.92
N HIS A 49 -12.04 -13.22 -11.20
CA HIS A 49 -11.73 -14.42 -11.99
C HIS A 49 -10.22 -14.65 -12.13
N ALA A 50 -9.44 -13.61 -12.39
CA ALA A 50 -7.99 -13.70 -12.45
C ALA A 50 -7.38 -14.17 -11.12
N MET A 51 -7.85 -13.62 -10.00
CA MET A 51 -7.38 -14.00 -8.67
C MET A 51 -7.78 -15.44 -8.31
N ALA A 52 -8.96 -15.89 -8.70
CA ALA A 52 -9.42 -17.26 -8.48
C ALA A 52 -8.57 -18.29 -9.27
N GLU A 53 -8.20 -17.96 -10.49
CA GLU A 53 -7.39 -18.82 -11.35
C GLU A 53 -5.91 -18.80 -10.95
N LEU A 54 -5.34 -17.62 -10.79
CA LEU A 54 -3.91 -17.42 -10.51
C LEU A 54 -3.52 -17.67 -9.05
N LYS A 55 -4.49 -17.59 -8.14
CA LYS A 55 -4.33 -17.86 -6.69
C LYS A 55 -3.19 -17.05 -6.05
N PRO A 56 -3.17 -15.70 -6.18
CA PRO A 56 -2.14 -14.89 -5.54
C PRO A 56 -2.18 -15.08 -4.02
N ALA A 57 -1.00 -15.12 -3.38
CA ALA A 57 -0.88 -15.16 -1.93
C ALA A 57 -1.10 -13.79 -1.29
N GLY A 58 -0.86 -12.73 -2.05
CA GLY A 58 -0.94 -11.37 -1.58
C GLY A 58 -1.61 -10.39 -2.55
N TYR A 59 -2.02 -9.29 -1.97
CA TYR A 59 -2.63 -8.16 -2.67
C TYR A 59 -1.85 -6.87 -2.38
N ILE A 60 -1.72 -6.01 -3.40
CA ILE A 60 -1.25 -4.65 -3.27
C ILE A 60 -2.27 -3.72 -3.95
N GLY A 61 -2.70 -2.67 -3.26
CA GLY A 61 -3.69 -1.73 -3.79
C GLY A 61 -4.31 -0.87 -2.70
N THR A 62 -5.46 -0.24 -3.01
CA THR A 62 -6.21 0.47 -1.97
C THR A 62 -7.03 -0.51 -1.13
N PRO A 63 -7.22 -0.22 0.16
CA PRO A 63 -7.99 -1.12 1.03
C PRO A 63 -9.46 -1.20 0.63
N SER A 64 -10.07 -0.08 0.19
CA SER A 64 -11.46 -0.08 -0.27
C SER A 64 -11.66 -0.99 -1.50
N PHE A 65 -10.71 -0.98 -2.44
CA PHE A 65 -10.84 -1.77 -3.65
C PHE A 65 -10.67 -3.28 -3.38
N LEU A 66 -9.77 -3.67 -2.46
CA LEU A 66 -9.70 -5.06 -2.01
C LEU A 66 -11.03 -5.52 -1.40
N LYS A 67 -11.66 -4.68 -0.57
CA LYS A 67 -12.97 -4.98 -0.02
C LYS A 67 -14.00 -5.22 -1.13
N ILE A 68 -14.08 -4.32 -2.12
CA ILE A 68 -14.96 -4.45 -3.27
C ILE A 68 -14.72 -5.75 -4.05
N ILE A 69 -13.46 -6.14 -4.26
CA ILE A 69 -13.12 -7.41 -4.92
C ILE A 69 -13.64 -8.60 -4.12
N ILE A 70 -13.45 -8.62 -2.81
CA ILE A 70 -13.89 -9.74 -1.96
C ILE A 70 -15.41 -9.82 -1.89
N GLU A 71 -16.10 -8.69 -1.78
CA GLU A 71 -17.56 -8.64 -1.80
C GLU A 71 -18.11 -9.12 -3.15
N LYS A 72 -17.50 -8.72 -4.27
CA LYS A 72 -17.85 -9.19 -5.60
C LYS A 72 -17.59 -10.70 -5.75
N ALA A 73 -16.48 -11.20 -5.21
CA ALA A 73 -16.16 -12.62 -5.20
C ALA A 73 -17.25 -13.44 -4.46
N ALA A 74 -17.72 -12.94 -3.33
CA ALA A 74 -18.82 -13.56 -2.59
C ALA A 74 -20.14 -13.53 -3.37
N GLU A 75 -20.46 -12.40 -4.01
CA GLU A 75 -21.66 -12.27 -4.88
C GLU A 75 -21.64 -13.29 -6.03
N LEU A 76 -20.48 -13.49 -6.65
CA LEU A 76 -20.29 -14.43 -7.76
C LEU A 76 -20.16 -15.90 -7.30
N GLY A 77 -20.05 -16.17 -6.01
CA GLY A 77 -19.78 -17.50 -5.48
C GLY A 77 -18.36 -18.01 -5.81
N VAL A 78 -17.40 -17.10 -6.03
CA VAL A 78 -16.02 -17.41 -6.40
C VAL A 78 -15.09 -17.07 -5.23
N PRO A 79 -14.76 -18.02 -4.34
CA PRO A 79 -13.93 -17.75 -3.17
C PRO A 79 -12.47 -17.46 -3.53
N LEU A 80 -11.82 -16.57 -2.78
CA LEU A 80 -10.43 -16.16 -2.95
C LEU A 80 -9.55 -16.55 -1.73
N PRO A 81 -9.49 -17.82 -1.32
CA PRO A 81 -8.83 -18.24 -0.09
C PRO A 81 -7.30 -18.12 -0.12
N SER A 82 -6.71 -17.93 -1.28
CA SER A 82 -5.26 -17.77 -1.42
C SER A 82 -4.77 -16.42 -0.94
N VAL A 83 -5.61 -15.38 -0.98
CA VAL A 83 -5.26 -14.01 -0.57
C VAL A 83 -5.26 -13.93 0.95
N THR A 84 -4.10 -14.05 1.55
CA THR A 84 -3.95 -14.03 3.02
C THR A 84 -3.20 -12.81 3.53
N LYS A 85 -2.65 -12.00 2.63
CA LYS A 85 -1.81 -10.84 2.93
C LYS A 85 -2.19 -9.66 2.04
N ALA A 86 -2.15 -8.46 2.61
CA ALA A 86 -2.35 -7.24 1.84
C ALA A 86 -1.40 -6.13 2.31
N LEU A 87 -0.79 -5.43 1.35
CA LEU A 87 -0.14 -4.14 1.55
C LEU A 87 -1.03 -3.08 0.94
N VAL A 88 -1.56 -2.19 1.76
CA VAL A 88 -2.52 -1.18 1.31
C VAL A 88 -1.98 0.23 1.45
N SER A 89 -2.34 1.10 0.52
CA SER A 89 -1.94 2.51 0.50
C SER A 89 -2.93 3.34 -0.32
N GLY A 90 -2.67 4.66 -0.42
CA GLY A 90 -3.44 5.59 -1.24
C GLY A 90 -4.70 6.13 -0.57
N GLU A 91 -5.14 5.54 0.52
CA GLU A 91 -6.27 6.00 1.32
C GLU A 91 -6.15 5.50 2.77
N ALA A 92 -7.02 6.00 3.64
CA ALA A 92 -7.04 5.57 5.04
C ALA A 92 -7.38 4.09 5.20
N PHE A 93 -6.72 3.43 6.14
CA PHE A 93 -7.00 2.04 6.54
C PHE A 93 -7.50 2.00 7.99
N PRO A 94 -8.77 2.36 8.23
CA PRO A 94 -9.31 2.47 9.57
C PRO A 94 -9.42 1.11 10.28
N PRO A 95 -9.45 1.10 11.62
CA PRO A 95 -9.55 -0.13 12.41
C PRO A 95 -10.72 -1.04 11.98
N SER A 96 -11.88 -0.47 11.68
CA SER A 96 -13.05 -1.24 11.23
C SER A 96 -12.82 -2.03 9.95
N LEU A 97 -12.08 -1.46 8.99
CA LEU A 97 -11.75 -2.15 7.74
C LEU A 97 -10.63 -3.18 7.95
N ARG A 98 -9.71 -2.89 8.85
CA ARG A 98 -8.68 -3.84 9.28
C ARG A 98 -9.28 -5.08 9.94
N ASP A 99 -10.23 -4.87 10.85
CA ASP A 99 -10.95 -5.97 11.52
C ASP A 99 -11.75 -6.80 10.51
N TRP A 100 -12.38 -6.13 9.55
CA TRP A 100 -13.09 -6.82 8.48
C TRP A 100 -12.15 -7.69 7.64
N PHE A 101 -10.95 -7.21 7.27
CA PHE A 101 -9.94 -8.03 6.57
C PHE A 101 -9.51 -9.22 7.42
N ALA A 102 -9.28 -9.02 8.71
CA ALA A 102 -8.92 -10.11 9.62
C ALA A 102 -10.01 -11.20 9.68
N GLN A 103 -11.28 -10.81 9.66
CA GLN A 103 -12.42 -11.74 9.57
C GLN A 103 -12.44 -12.52 8.24
N GLN A 104 -11.90 -11.94 7.15
CA GLN A 104 -11.73 -12.64 5.87
C GLN A 104 -10.42 -13.48 5.81
N GLY A 105 -9.66 -13.54 6.89
CA GLY A 105 -8.39 -14.25 6.95
C GLY A 105 -7.22 -13.50 6.29
N ILE A 106 -7.36 -12.18 6.08
CA ILE A 106 -6.36 -11.35 5.41
C ILE A 106 -5.62 -10.47 6.43
N ALA A 107 -4.30 -10.64 6.51
CA ALA A 107 -3.43 -9.77 7.28
C ALA A 107 -3.11 -8.51 6.47
N GLY A 108 -3.84 -7.42 6.74
CA GLY A 108 -3.60 -6.12 6.11
C GLY A 108 -2.53 -5.31 6.83
N TYR A 109 -1.62 -4.69 6.07
CA TYR A 109 -0.63 -3.72 6.50
C TYR A 109 -0.71 -2.50 5.61
N GLN A 110 -0.46 -1.32 6.18
CA GLN A 110 -0.49 -0.08 5.39
C GLN A 110 0.90 0.48 5.19
N CYS A 111 1.06 1.26 4.11
CA CYS A 111 2.19 2.15 3.93
C CYS A 111 1.70 3.53 3.48
N TYR A 112 2.52 4.52 3.72
CA TYR A 112 2.35 5.88 3.23
C TYR A 112 3.40 6.16 2.16
N ALA A 113 2.95 6.51 0.99
CA ALA A 113 3.79 6.79 -0.17
C ALA A 113 3.15 7.85 -1.06
N THR A 114 3.96 8.61 -1.78
CA THR A 114 3.48 9.54 -2.81
C THR A 114 4.18 9.26 -4.14
N ALA A 115 3.61 9.83 -5.22
CA ALA A 115 4.18 9.67 -6.56
C ALA A 115 5.59 10.26 -6.69
N ASP A 116 5.84 11.38 -6.00
CA ASP A 116 7.07 12.14 -6.12
C ASP A 116 8.17 11.64 -5.16
N LEU A 117 7.79 11.27 -3.94
CA LEU A 117 8.72 10.93 -2.87
C LEU A 117 8.99 9.42 -2.76
N GLY A 118 8.12 8.58 -3.33
CA GLY A 118 8.17 7.15 -3.10
C GLY A 118 7.62 6.74 -1.73
N LEU A 119 8.20 5.72 -1.13
CA LEU A 119 7.85 5.25 0.21
C LEU A 119 8.32 6.25 1.26
N ILE A 120 7.43 6.63 2.15
CA ILE A 120 7.70 7.57 3.25
C ILE A 120 7.66 6.83 4.59
N ALA A 121 6.65 5.99 4.79
CA ALA A 121 6.50 5.25 6.03
C ALA A 121 5.70 3.96 5.81
N TYR A 122 5.90 2.97 6.67
CA TYR A 122 5.25 1.68 6.56
C TYR A 122 4.96 1.07 7.94
N GLU A 123 3.91 0.29 7.98
CA GLU A 123 3.52 -0.45 9.18
C GLU A 123 4.38 -1.70 9.36
N THR A 124 4.71 -2.00 10.60
CA THR A 124 5.39 -3.24 10.98
C THR A 124 4.44 -4.21 11.69
N SER A 125 4.93 -5.38 12.05
CA SER A 125 4.16 -6.37 12.82
C SER A 125 3.77 -5.89 14.22
N ALA A 126 4.44 -4.87 14.77
CA ALA A 126 4.09 -4.23 16.05
C ALA A 126 2.73 -3.51 15.97
N ARG A 127 2.37 -2.97 14.79
CA ARG A 127 1.11 -2.22 14.56
C ARG A 127 0.92 -1.01 15.49
N GLU A 128 2.02 -0.40 15.90
CA GLU A 128 2.07 0.76 16.79
C GLU A 128 2.33 2.08 16.04
N GLY A 129 1.77 2.19 14.82
CA GLY A 129 1.97 3.32 13.91
C GLY A 129 2.81 2.94 12.70
N LEU A 130 3.32 3.95 12.02
CA LEU A 130 4.16 3.81 10.83
C LEU A 130 5.62 4.10 11.19
N VAL A 131 6.50 3.22 10.77
CA VAL A 131 7.96 3.44 10.81
C VAL A 131 8.36 4.24 9.59
N LEU A 132 9.15 5.29 9.77
CA LEU A 132 9.68 6.10 8.68
C LEU A 132 10.67 5.30 7.84
N ASP A 133 10.65 5.52 6.54
CA ASP A 133 11.66 4.97 5.63
C ASP A 133 13.02 5.62 5.88
N GLU A 134 14.09 4.85 5.78
CA GLU A 134 15.47 5.33 6.03
C GLU A 134 15.96 6.31 4.96
N GLY A 135 15.30 6.37 3.82
CA GLY A 135 15.62 7.25 2.70
C GLY A 135 15.02 8.65 2.79
N VAL A 136 14.31 8.99 3.87
CA VAL A 136 13.63 10.28 4.01
C VAL A 136 13.84 10.93 5.37
N ILE A 137 13.81 12.27 5.39
CA ILE A 137 13.67 13.07 6.62
C ILE A 137 12.24 13.63 6.61
N VAL A 138 11.52 13.42 7.70
CA VAL A 138 10.13 13.87 7.85
C VAL A 138 10.07 14.95 8.93
N GLU A 139 9.44 16.08 8.61
CA GLU A 139 9.19 17.18 9.53
C GLU A 139 7.68 17.48 9.56
N ILE A 140 7.16 17.80 10.74
CA ILE A 140 5.81 18.30 10.91
C ILE A 140 5.91 19.80 11.18
N VAL A 141 5.37 20.61 10.29
CA VAL A 141 5.57 22.05 10.32
C VAL A 141 4.24 22.82 10.35
N ARG A 142 4.31 24.06 10.78
CA ARG A 142 3.18 24.97 10.76
C ARG A 142 2.93 25.45 9.33
N PRO A 143 1.72 25.24 8.78
CA PRO A 143 1.39 25.71 7.45
C PRO A 143 1.67 27.20 7.25
N GLY A 144 2.29 27.56 6.15
CA GLY A 144 2.60 28.92 5.74
C GLY A 144 3.86 29.53 6.35
N THR A 145 4.37 29.04 7.50
CA THR A 145 5.65 29.52 8.05
C THR A 145 6.78 28.49 7.87
N GLY A 146 6.44 27.22 7.85
CA GLY A 146 7.42 26.13 7.77
C GLY A 146 8.18 25.89 9.08
N ASP A 147 7.77 26.53 10.19
CA ASP A 147 8.37 26.30 11.50
C ASP A 147 7.93 24.96 12.06
N PRO A 148 8.81 24.16 12.69
CA PRO A 148 8.41 22.92 13.35
C PRO A 148 7.31 23.15 14.37
N VAL A 149 6.32 22.25 14.44
CA VAL A 149 5.32 22.27 15.51
C VAL A 149 5.82 21.49 16.72
N PRO A 150 5.35 21.83 17.94
CA PRO A 150 5.61 21.03 19.13
C PRO A 150 5.11 19.57 18.98
N GLU A 151 5.73 18.66 19.70
CA GLU A 151 5.30 17.26 19.75
C GLU A 151 3.83 17.13 20.20
N GLY A 152 3.06 16.35 19.43
CA GLY A 152 1.63 16.13 19.64
C GLY A 152 0.71 17.17 18.98
N GLU A 153 1.25 18.22 18.38
CA GLU A 153 0.46 19.14 17.54
C GLU A 153 0.31 18.62 16.11
N VAL A 154 -0.81 18.94 15.49
CA VAL A 154 -1.06 18.66 14.08
C VAL A 154 -0.42 19.74 13.21
N GLY A 155 0.28 19.33 12.15
CA GLY A 155 0.91 20.23 11.20
C GLY A 155 0.91 19.67 9.79
N GLU A 156 1.53 20.42 8.89
CA GLU A 156 1.80 20.02 7.51
C GLU A 156 3.01 19.07 7.50
N LEU A 157 2.91 18.01 6.74
CA LEU A 157 4.01 17.06 6.56
C LEU A 157 4.91 17.54 5.43
N VAL A 158 6.18 17.84 5.74
CA VAL A 158 7.19 18.13 4.73
C VAL A 158 8.31 17.10 4.79
N ILE A 159 8.81 16.72 3.61
CA ILE A 159 9.71 15.60 3.45
C ILE A 159 10.92 15.99 2.63
N THR A 160 12.09 15.57 3.10
CA THR A 160 13.34 15.66 2.34
C THR A 160 13.78 14.26 1.96
N THR A 161 13.99 14.01 0.66
CA THR A 161 14.54 12.74 0.18
C THR A 161 16.06 12.74 0.28
N LEU A 162 16.62 11.59 0.68
CA LEU A 162 18.08 11.39 0.71
C LEU A 162 18.60 10.77 -0.59
N ASN A 163 17.75 10.67 -1.62
CA ASN A 163 18.13 10.15 -2.93
C ASN A 163 18.90 11.24 -3.72
N PRO A 164 20.19 11.03 -4.04
CA PRO A 164 20.98 12.04 -4.76
C PRO A 164 20.54 12.21 -6.21
N ASP A 165 19.89 11.22 -6.82
CA ASP A 165 19.46 11.26 -8.21
C ASP A 165 18.14 12.03 -8.39
N TYR A 166 17.35 12.16 -7.30
CA TYR A 166 16.09 12.91 -7.28
C TYR A 166 15.92 13.61 -5.93
N PRO A 167 16.69 14.66 -5.66
CA PRO A 167 16.65 15.35 -4.38
C PRO A 167 15.44 16.28 -4.30
N LEU A 168 14.50 15.98 -3.41
CA LEU A 168 13.43 16.87 -3.00
C LEU A 168 13.69 17.32 -1.58
N VAL A 169 13.74 18.63 -1.35
CA VAL A 169 14.03 19.23 -0.04
C VAL A 169 12.80 19.93 0.48
N ARG A 170 12.33 19.50 1.68
CA ARG A 170 11.15 20.05 2.36
C ARG A 170 9.94 20.16 1.43
N PHE A 171 9.69 19.11 0.70
CA PHE A 171 8.55 18.97 -0.19
C PHE A 171 7.30 18.59 0.62
N GLY A 172 6.20 19.39 0.46
CA GLY A 172 4.93 19.23 1.17
C GLY A 172 3.73 19.43 0.27
#